data_bfe1478cc93479622e69255b8c1836c7
#
_entry.id   bfe1478cc93479622e69255b8c1836c7
#
_cell.length_a   1.000
_cell.length_b   1.000
_cell.length_c   1.000
_cell.angle_alpha   90.00
_cell.angle_beta   90.00
_cell.angle_gamma   90.00
#
_symmetry.space_group_name_H-M   'P 1'
#
loop_
_entity.id
_entity.type
_entity.pdbx_description
1 polymer ?
#
loop_
_entity_poly.entity_id
_entity_poly.type
_entity_poly.pdbx_seq_one_letter_code
_entity_poly.pdbx_strand_id
1 'polypeptide(L)'
;MANQADADFFISFHRNSSEEPNQYTGVETLVYDNSGIKQTMAENINGALSELGFRNLGVKARPGLVVLRRTKMPALLIETGFLNNEQDNTLYDEKQEEIARAIADAVLGTLDLETVTEADRRAAETEAARPSVSTA
;
A
#
# COMPACT_ATOMS: atom_id res chain seq x y z
N MET A 1 12.28 -13.19 -8.42
CA MET A 1 11.94 -13.92 -7.21
C MET A 1 10.45 -13.97 -6.94
N ALA A 2 9.78 -12.86 -6.88
CA ALA A 2 8.33 -12.88 -6.60
C ALA A 2 7.56 -13.71 -7.63
N ASN A 3 7.91 -13.60 -8.91
CA ASN A 3 7.22 -14.35 -9.94
C ASN A 3 7.40 -15.86 -9.79
N GLN A 4 8.57 -16.26 -9.30
CA GLN A 4 8.85 -17.68 -9.12
C GLN A 4 8.19 -18.21 -7.84
N ALA A 5 7.90 -17.33 -6.90
CA ALA A 5 7.29 -17.73 -5.64
C ALA A 5 5.76 -17.81 -5.70
N ASP A 6 5.17 -17.44 -6.84
CA ASP A 6 3.70 -17.40 -6.98
C ASP A 6 3.04 -16.57 -5.91
N ALA A 7 3.64 -15.45 -5.56
CA ALA A 7 3.08 -14.56 -4.56
C ALA A 7 1.80 -13.89 -5.08
N ASP A 8 0.91 -13.53 -4.17
CA ASP A 8 -0.34 -12.83 -4.53
C ASP A 8 -0.11 -11.34 -4.72
N PHE A 9 0.87 -10.78 -4.01
CA PHE A 9 1.20 -9.37 -4.10
C PHE A 9 2.70 -9.21 -3.97
N PHE A 10 3.23 -8.14 -4.53
CA PHE A 10 4.62 -7.76 -4.36
C PHE A 10 4.63 -6.35 -3.79
N ILE A 11 5.24 -6.19 -2.61
CA ILE A 11 5.32 -4.89 -1.97
C ILE A 11 6.77 -4.57 -1.71
N SER A 12 7.23 -3.44 -2.24
CA SER A 12 8.61 -3.00 -2.10
C SER A 12 8.63 -1.77 -1.20
N PHE A 13 9.59 -1.72 -0.27
CA PHE A 13 9.67 -0.63 0.69
C PHE A 13 10.88 0.24 0.37
N HIS A 14 10.65 1.51 0.22
CA HIS A 14 11.69 2.46 -0.15
C HIS A 14 11.54 3.76 0.63
N ARG A 15 12.56 4.58 0.59
CA ARG A 15 12.49 5.94 1.06
C ARG A 15 12.87 6.85 -0.10
N ASN A 16 12.14 7.94 -0.24
CA ASN A 16 12.32 8.88 -1.35
C ASN A 16 13.48 9.84 -1.09
N SER A 17 13.85 10.60 -2.08
CA SER A 17 14.82 11.67 -1.87
C SER A 17 14.52 12.79 -2.86
N SER A 18 14.88 14.02 -2.48
CA SER A 18 14.71 15.17 -3.33
C SER A 18 16.09 15.77 -3.65
N GLU A 19 16.14 16.64 -4.65
CA GLU A 19 17.39 17.27 -5.03
C GLU A 19 17.97 18.08 -3.91
N GLU A 20 17.13 18.83 -3.22
CA GLU A 20 17.55 19.71 -2.13
C GLU A 20 17.07 19.18 -0.81
N PRO A 21 17.81 19.35 0.28
CA PRO A 21 17.34 18.93 1.59
C PRO A 21 16.05 19.66 1.96
N ASN A 22 15.13 18.93 2.56
CA ASN A 22 13.85 19.47 3.06
C ASN A 22 12.97 20.08 1.97
N GLN A 23 13.22 19.72 0.70
CA GLN A 23 12.45 20.26 -0.40
C GLN A 23 11.04 19.68 -0.44
N TYR A 24 10.92 18.39 -0.23
CA TYR A 24 9.65 17.68 -0.23
C TYR A 24 9.52 16.83 1.00
N THR A 25 8.27 16.52 1.38
CA THR A 25 7.97 15.72 2.55
C THR A 25 6.76 14.85 2.23
N GLY A 26 6.67 13.68 2.82
CA GLY A 26 5.47 12.86 2.74
C GLY A 26 5.67 11.47 2.21
N VAL A 27 4.56 10.74 2.11
CA VAL A 27 4.54 9.36 1.64
C VAL A 27 3.86 9.30 0.30
N GLU A 28 4.34 8.38 -0.53
CA GLU A 28 3.82 8.21 -1.87
C GLU A 28 3.90 6.74 -2.22
N THR A 29 2.87 6.17 -2.80
CA THR A 29 2.93 4.78 -3.25
C THR A 29 2.83 4.75 -4.76
N LEU A 30 3.72 3.97 -5.38
CA LEU A 30 3.80 3.85 -6.82
C LEU A 30 3.22 2.52 -7.26
N VAL A 31 2.44 2.56 -8.34
CA VAL A 31 1.82 1.38 -8.92
C VAL A 31 2.04 1.40 -10.43
N TYR A 32 1.86 0.24 -11.09
CA TYR A 32 2.02 0.18 -12.53
C TYR A 32 0.97 1.06 -13.21
N ASP A 33 -0.30 0.87 -12.83
CA ASP A 33 -1.38 1.71 -13.32
C ASP A 33 -2.39 1.88 -12.19
N ASN A 34 -3.28 2.86 -12.34
CA ASN A 34 -4.23 3.20 -11.29
C ASN A 34 -5.51 2.36 -11.44
N SER A 35 -5.40 1.06 -11.22
CA SER A 35 -6.55 0.20 -11.36
C SER A 35 -6.54 -0.94 -10.36
N GLY A 36 -7.72 -1.46 -10.08
CA GLY A 36 -7.89 -2.68 -9.30
C GLY A 36 -7.55 -2.55 -7.83
N ILE A 37 -7.35 -3.70 -7.22
CA ILE A 37 -7.11 -3.76 -5.78
C ILE A 37 -5.80 -3.09 -5.38
N LYS A 38 -4.80 -3.06 -6.28
CA LYS A 38 -3.54 -2.39 -5.95
C LYS A 38 -3.73 -0.90 -5.73
N GLN A 39 -4.62 -0.27 -6.48
CA GLN A 39 -4.91 1.15 -6.29
C GLN A 39 -5.57 1.38 -4.94
N THR A 40 -6.57 0.57 -4.60
CA THR A 40 -7.25 0.68 -3.32
C THR A 40 -6.29 0.44 -2.16
N MET A 41 -5.46 -0.59 -2.28
CA MET A 41 -4.48 -0.90 -1.25
C MET A 41 -3.48 0.25 -1.06
N ALA A 42 -3.00 0.82 -2.17
CA ALA A 42 -2.06 1.93 -2.12
C ALA A 42 -2.69 3.15 -1.43
N GLU A 43 -3.94 3.45 -1.74
CA GLU A 43 -4.64 4.56 -1.10
C GLU A 43 -4.81 4.31 0.39
N ASN A 44 -5.14 3.09 0.78
CA ASN A 44 -5.32 2.75 2.18
C ASN A 44 -4.00 2.85 2.95
N ILE A 45 -2.90 2.41 2.34
CA ILE A 45 -1.58 2.53 2.95
C ILE A 45 -1.22 3.99 3.16
N ASN A 46 -1.37 4.81 2.13
CA ASN A 46 -1.06 6.23 2.24
C ASN A 46 -1.91 6.91 3.30
N GLY A 47 -3.20 6.55 3.35
CA GLY A 47 -4.09 7.12 4.36
C GLY A 47 -3.66 6.76 5.77
N ALA A 48 -3.30 5.50 5.99
CA ALA A 48 -2.86 5.06 7.31
C ALA A 48 -1.56 5.75 7.72
N LEU A 49 -0.63 5.92 6.79
CA LEU A 49 0.62 6.60 7.10
C LEU A 49 0.40 8.09 7.37
N SER A 50 -0.57 8.69 6.69
CA SER A 50 -0.86 10.10 6.92
C SER A 50 -1.43 10.33 8.32
N GLU A 51 -2.10 9.34 8.89
CA GLU A 51 -2.60 9.46 10.26
C GLU A 51 -1.47 9.49 11.28
N LEU A 52 -0.30 9.01 10.92
CA LEU A 52 0.86 9.05 11.80
C LEU A 52 1.59 10.39 11.71
N GLY A 53 1.21 11.25 10.77
CA GLY A 53 1.81 12.55 10.64
C GLY A 53 2.47 12.83 9.29
N PHE A 54 2.55 11.84 8.41
CA PHE A 54 3.16 12.06 7.10
C PHE A 54 2.19 12.77 6.17
N ARG A 55 2.71 13.64 5.34
CA ARG A 55 1.89 14.26 4.31
C ARG A 55 1.57 13.21 3.25
N ASN A 56 0.33 13.14 2.82
CA ASN A 56 -0.07 12.16 1.82
C ASN A 56 0.11 12.77 0.42
N LEU A 57 1.10 12.27 -0.31
CA LEU A 57 1.38 12.75 -1.66
C LEU A 57 0.61 11.99 -2.73
N GLY A 58 -0.14 10.97 -2.31
CA GLY A 58 -1.01 10.26 -3.24
C GLY A 58 -0.36 9.03 -3.85
N VAL A 59 -1.11 8.42 -4.75
CA VAL A 59 -0.69 7.21 -5.47
C VAL A 59 -0.38 7.63 -6.89
N LYS A 60 0.77 7.21 -7.42
CA LYS A 60 1.19 7.60 -8.75
C LYS A 60 1.44 6.38 -9.62
N ALA A 61 1.02 6.43 -10.86
CA ALA A 61 1.30 5.37 -11.81
C ALA A 61 2.70 5.56 -12.40
N ARG A 62 3.47 4.49 -12.42
CA ARG A 62 4.84 4.52 -12.95
C ARG A 62 5.08 3.26 -13.80
N PRO A 63 4.49 3.17 -14.98
CA PRO A 63 4.62 1.96 -15.80
C PRO A 63 6.03 1.70 -16.29
N GLY A 64 6.91 2.69 -16.21
CA GLY A 64 8.30 2.52 -16.62
C GLY A 64 9.17 1.81 -15.60
N LEU A 65 8.73 1.68 -14.34
CA LEU A 65 9.55 1.03 -13.34
C LEU A 65 9.53 -0.48 -13.54
N VAL A 66 10.72 -1.07 -13.65
CA VAL A 66 10.84 -2.50 -13.95
C VAL A 66 10.17 -3.36 -12.89
N VAL A 67 10.35 -3.03 -11.62
CA VAL A 67 9.78 -3.82 -10.54
C VAL A 67 8.26 -3.85 -10.61
N LEU A 68 7.63 -2.80 -11.11
CA LEU A 68 6.18 -2.74 -11.24
C LEU A 68 5.74 -3.37 -12.55
N ARG A 69 6.50 -3.17 -13.62
CA ARG A 69 6.10 -3.61 -14.94
C ARG A 69 6.26 -5.10 -15.17
N ARG A 70 7.32 -5.69 -14.65
CA ARG A 70 7.64 -7.08 -14.92
C ARG A 70 7.18 -8.07 -13.87
N THR A 71 6.52 -7.58 -12.83
CA THR A 71 6.00 -8.43 -11.79
C THR A 71 4.63 -8.93 -12.21
N LYS A 72 4.41 -10.24 -12.14
CA LYS A 72 3.17 -10.84 -12.64
C LYS A 72 1.96 -10.56 -11.77
N MET A 73 2.16 -10.37 -10.46
CA MET A 73 1.08 -10.10 -9.53
C MET A 73 0.98 -8.59 -9.30
N PRO A 74 -0.09 -8.11 -8.67
CA PRO A 74 -0.18 -6.70 -8.31
C PRO A 74 1.02 -6.28 -7.48
N ALA A 75 1.62 -5.16 -7.85
CA ALA A 75 2.84 -4.68 -7.20
C ALA A 75 2.70 -3.25 -6.75
N LEU A 76 3.22 -2.97 -5.56
CA LEU A 76 3.24 -1.63 -5.00
C LEU A 76 4.65 -1.30 -4.54
N LEU A 77 5.04 -0.05 -4.71
CA LEU A 77 6.31 0.44 -4.18
C LEU A 77 5.96 1.58 -3.24
N ILE A 78 6.22 1.41 -1.95
CA ILE A 78 5.85 2.40 -0.94
C ILE A 78 7.05 3.26 -0.63
N GLU A 79 6.93 4.57 -0.85
CA GLU A 79 7.96 5.54 -0.51
C GLU A 79 7.58 6.17 0.82
N THR A 80 8.22 5.76 1.90
CA THR A 80 7.85 6.21 3.25
C THR A 80 8.71 7.38 3.65
N GLY A 81 8.35 8.55 3.17
CA GLY A 81 9.04 9.78 3.50
C GLY A 81 10.30 9.99 2.69
N PHE A 82 10.89 11.16 2.84
CA PHE A 82 12.10 11.54 2.12
C PHE A 82 13.31 11.42 3.05
N LEU A 83 14.34 10.71 2.57
CA LEU A 83 15.56 10.50 3.35
C LEU A 83 16.24 11.82 3.73
N ASN A 84 16.12 12.82 2.89
CA ASN A 84 16.75 14.10 3.14
C ASN A 84 15.75 15.15 3.62
N ASN A 85 14.72 14.72 4.35
CA ASN A 85 13.78 15.63 5.00
C ASN A 85 13.79 15.37 6.49
N GLU A 86 14.08 16.39 7.29
CA GLU A 86 14.23 16.24 8.73
C GLU A 86 12.93 15.79 9.40
N GLN A 87 11.81 16.34 8.98
CA GLN A 87 10.52 16.00 9.58
C GLN A 87 10.17 14.54 9.28
N ASP A 88 10.38 14.10 8.03
CA ASP A 88 10.09 12.72 7.66
C ASP A 88 11.02 11.75 8.40
N ASN A 89 12.29 12.12 8.59
CA ASN A 89 13.23 11.28 9.32
C ASN A 89 12.85 11.16 10.78
N THR A 90 12.39 12.24 11.40
CA THR A 90 11.95 12.21 12.78
C THR A 90 10.76 11.27 12.93
N LEU A 91 9.77 11.37 12.04
CA LEU A 91 8.61 10.49 12.08
C LEU A 91 9.02 9.04 11.84
N TYR A 92 9.88 8.82 10.87
CA TYR A 92 10.32 7.47 10.52
C TYR A 92 11.05 6.82 11.68
N ASP A 93 11.98 7.56 12.29
CA ASP A 93 12.79 7.01 13.38
C ASP A 93 11.98 6.77 14.64
N GLU A 94 11.07 7.66 14.96
CA GLU A 94 10.30 7.56 16.19
C GLU A 94 9.12 6.62 16.10
N LYS A 95 8.61 6.37 14.90
CA LYS A 95 7.37 5.61 14.75
C LYS A 95 7.53 4.37 13.88
N GLN A 96 8.69 3.73 13.92
CA GLN A 96 8.94 2.57 13.06
C GLN A 96 7.94 1.45 13.27
N GLU A 97 7.59 1.15 14.53
CA GLU A 97 6.62 0.11 14.80
C GLU A 97 5.24 0.49 14.31
N GLU A 98 4.84 1.73 14.55
CA GLU A 98 3.53 2.21 14.11
C GLU A 98 3.44 2.23 12.59
N ILE A 99 4.55 2.58 11.90
CA ILE A 99 4.58 2.57 10.44
C ILE A 99 4.38 1.15 9.92
N ALA A 100 5.11 0.19 10.48
CA ALA A 100 4.99 -1.19 10.06
C ALA A 100 3.58 -1.71 10.30
N ARG A 101 3.00 -1.39 11.45
CA ARG A 101 1.65 -1.82 11.78
C ARG A 101 0.61 -1.16 10.88
N ALA A 102 0.77 0.12 10.60
CA ALA A 102 -0.15 0.84 9.74
C ALA A 102 -0.19 0.24 8.34
N ILE A 103 0.99 -0.10 7.80
CA ILE A 103 1.07 -0.71 6.49
C ILE A 103 0.43 -2.11 6.53
N ALA A 104 0.77 -2.90 7.52
CA ALA A 104 0.23 -4.26 7.64
C ALA A 104 -1.29 -4.23 7.78
N ASP A 105 -1.81 -3.35 8.62
CA ASP A 105 -3.26 -3.25 8.83
C ASP A 105 -3.96 -2.77 7.56
N ALA A 106 -3.36 -1.86 6.82
CA ALA A 106 -3.94 -1.38 5.57
C ALA A 106 -3.99 -2.49 4.52
N VAL A 107 -2.94 -3.29 4.44
CA VAL A 107 -2.89 -4.42 3.51
C VAL A 107 -3.96 -5.44 3.90
N LEU A 108 -4.00 -5.82 5.17
CA LEU A 108 -4.96 -6.81 5.64
C LEU A 108 -6.39 -6.30 5.50
N GLY A 109 -6.63 -5.04 5.82
CA GLY A 109 -7.95 -4.45 5.69
C GLY A 109 -8.44 -4.44 4.25
N THR A 110 -7.54 -4.19 3.31
CA THR A 110 -7.90 -4.20 1.89
C THR A 110 -8.27 -5.61 1.45
N LEU A 111 -7.49 -6.60 1.87
CA LEU A 111 -7.75 -7.99 1.52
C LEU A 111 -9.03 -8.51 2.17
N ASP A 112 -9.30 -8.13 3.40
CA ASP A 112 -10.52 -8.54 4.09
C ASP A 112 -11.74 -7.96 3.40
N LEU A 113 -11.68 -6.71 2.98
CA LEU A 113 -12.77 -6.07 2.31
C LEU A 113 -13.07 -6.77 0.98
N GLU A 114 -12.03 -7.15 0.25
CA GLU A 114 -12.20 -7.86 -1.00
C GLU A 114 -12.84 -9.22 -0.76
N THR A 115 -12.40 -9.92 0.28
CA THR A 115 -12.94 -11.21 0.64
C THR A 115 -14.41 -11.12 1.02
N VAL A 116 -14.78 -10.10 1.79
CA VAL A 116 -16.16 -9.90 2.18
C VAL A 116 -17.03 -9.63 0.97
N THR A 117 -16.56 -8.78 0.07
CA THR A 117 -17.32 -8.46 -1.14
C THR A 117 -17.56 -9.70 -1.98
N GLU A 118 -16.57 -10.57 -2.07
CA GLU A 118 -16.71 -11.78 -2.83
C GLU A 118 -17.68 -12.76 -2.15
N ALA A 119 -17.64 -12.85 -0.84
CA ALA A 119 -18.55 -13.70 -0.09
C ALA A 119 -19.99 -13.20 -0.23
N ASP A 120 -20.19 -11.89 -0.18
CA ASP A 120 -21.50 -11.30 -0.35
C ASP A 120 -22.07 -11.61 -1.71
N ARG A 121 -21.24 -11.51 -2.75
CA ARG A 121 -21.67 -11.80 -4.10
C ARG A 121 -22.05 -13.28 -4.23
N ARG A 122 -21.27 -14.16 -3.63
CA ARG A 122 -21.53 -15.57 -3.68
C ARG A 122 -22.82 -15.92 -2.96
N ALA A 123 -23.06 -15.31 -1.82
CA ALA A 123 -24.28 -15.52 -1.06
C ALA A 123 -25.50 -15.07 -1.86
N ALA A 124 -25.39 -13.95 -2.56
CA ALA A 124 -26.48 -13.46 -3.36
C ALA A 124 -26.81 -14.40 -4.51
N GLU A 125 -25.81 -15.06 -5.07
CA GLU A 125 -26.03 -15.97 -6.18
C GLU A 125 -26.66 -17.27 -5.73
N THR A 126 -26.30 -17.77 -4.58
CA THR A 126 -26.79 -19.07 -4.14
C THR A 126 -27.88 -18.97 -3.11
N GLU A 127 -28.17 -17.80 -2.65
CA GLU A 127 -29.12 -17.59 -1.57
C GLU A 127 -28.70 -18.36 -0.37
N ALA A 128 -27.44 -18.61 -0.23
CA ALA A 128 -27.09 -19.38 0.84
C ALA A 128 -26.38 -18.62 1.83
N ALA A 129 -26.36 -18.92 2.81
CA ALA A 129 -25.65 -18.44 3.76
C ALA A 129 -25.26 -17.27 4.06
N ARG A 130 -24.67 -16.97 4.86
CA ARG A 130 -24.38 -15.88 5.29
C ARG A 130 -23.00 -15.71 5.38
N PRO A 131 -22.57 -14.70 5.30
CA PRO A 131 -21.32 -14.31 5.27
C PRO A 131 -20.66 -14.42 6.52
N SER A 132 -19.60 -14.82 6.59
CA SER A 132 -19.01 -14.79 7.74
C SER A 132 -17.95 -13.93 7.71
N VAL A 133 -17.83 -13.02 8.26
CA VAL A 133 -16.94 -12.13 8.15
C VAL A 133 -16.03 -12.04 9.19
N SER A 134 -14.91 -12.03 9.07
CA SER A 134 -14.12 -11.79 10.04
C SER A 134 -13.42 -10.69 9.85
N THR A 135 -13.34 -9.87 10.49
CA THR A 135 -12.70 -8.78 10.26
C THR A 135 -11.68 -8.73 11.12
N ALA A 136 -10.83 -8.82 11.08
CA ALA A 136 -9.82 -8.72 11.88
C ALA A 136 -9.43 -7.72 12.52
#